data_ecf96d44db98add49e5d247fade2df3d
#
_entry.id   ecf96d44db98add49e5d247fade2df3d
#
_cell.length_a   1.000
_cell.length_b   1.000
_cell.length_c   1.000
_cell.angle_alpha   90.00
_cell.angle_beta   90.00
_cell.angle_gamma   90.00
#
_symmetry.space_group_name_H-M   'P 1'
#
loop_
_entity.id
_entity.type
_entity.pdbx_description
1 polymer ?
#
loop_
_entity_poly.entity_id
_entity_poly.type
_entity_poly.pdbx_seq_one_letter_code
_entity_poly.pdbx_strand_id
1 'polypeptide(L)'
;SAGESVFLNAKSGGIALFTTTRVVVSSGNSALNKELYRNLFERESDGRARTLGEAMMETKRKLSGINKLNFILIGDPALRISYPEYKAQVTAVNGKAISDEPFTFKALEKITVEGEILDTKEGLANDFTGILNATVLDSKASLTTLGNNTNEKGDTVRFSYTDYPNTIYIGQDSVRQGKFS
;
A
#
# COMPACT_ATOMS: atom_id res chain seq x y z
N SER A 1 -4.21 4.70 28.22
CA SER A 1 -3.52 5.41 27.13
C SER A 1 -4.43 5.55 25.91
N ALA A 2 -4.09 6.44 24.95
CA ALA A 2 -4.87 6.58 23.73
C ALA A 2 -4.97 5.25 22.95
N GLY A 3 -3.91 4.47 22.93
CA GLY A 3 -3.88 3.14 22.31
C GLY A 3 -4.84 2.16 22.98
N GLU A 4 -4.90 2.12 24.30
CA GLU A 4 -5.84 1.27 25.03
C GLU A 4 -7.28 1.68 24.75
N SER A 5 -7.55 2.97 24.71
CA SER A 5 -8.90 3.47 24.41
C SER A 5 -9.38 3.06 23.02
N VAL A 6 -8.49 3.02 22.03
CA VAL A 6 -8.78 2.53 20.68
C VAL A 6 -8.98 1.02 20.69
N PHE A 7 -8.10 0.27 21.33
CA PHE A 7 -8.12 -1.19 21.33
C PHE A 7 -9.30 -1.78 22.11
N LEU A 8 -9.66 -1.17 23.25
CA LEU A 8 -10.72 -1.64 24.14
C LEU A 8 -12.11 -1.09 23.78
N ASN A 9 -12.26 -0.37 22.69
CA ASN A 9 -13.55 0.17 22.29
C ASN A 9 -14.48 -0.95 21.78
N ALA A 10 -15.59 -1.17 22.45
CA ALA A 10 -16.53 -2.25 22.14
C ALA A 10 -17.29 -2.07 20.81
N LYS A 11 -17.36 -0.84 20.29
CA LYS A 11 -18.12 -0.53 19.05
C LYS A 11 -17.25 -0.21 17.83
N SER A 12 -15.98 0.02 18.04
CA SER A 12 -14.99 0.34 17.01
C SER A 12 -13.60 0.14 17.59
N GLY A 13 -12.57 0.18 16.79
CA GLY A 13 -11.18 0.11 17.25
C GLY A 13 -10.32 -0.78 16.39
N GLY A 14 -9.12 -1.07 16.88
CA GLY A 14 -8.16 -1.92 16.19
C GLY A 14 -8.28 -3.39 16.55
N ILE A 15 -7.96 -4.27 15.62
CA ILE A 15 -7.86 -5.72 15.85
C ILE A 15 -6.58 -6.10 16.60
N ALA A 16 -5.58 -5.21 16.59
CA ALA A 16 -4.33 -5.32 17.30
C ALA A 16 -3.69 -3.94 17.47
N LEU A 17 -2.76 -3.83 18.40
CA LEU A 17 -2.06 -2.59 18.69
C LEU A 17 -0.55 -2.86 18.85
N PHE A 18 0.26 -2.21 18.00
CA PHE A 18 1.69 -2.12 18.19
C PHE A 18 2.00 -0.84 18.98
N THR A 19 2.45 -0.98 20.19
CA THR A 19 2.63 0.14 21.11
C THR A 19 3.89 -0.02 21.96
N THR A 20 4.12 0.93 22.86
CA THR A 20 5.28 0.93 23.74
C THR A 20 4.88 0.85 25.20
N THR A 21 5.70 0.17 26.01
CA THR A 21 5.51 0.06 27.46
C THR A 21 6.04 1.24 28.25
N ARG A 22 6.81 2.12 27.61
CA ARG A 22 7.46 3.29 28.21
C ARG A 22 7.83 4.33 27.14
N VAL A 23 8.33 5.48 27.57
CA VAL A 23 8.83 6.51 26.69
C VAL A 23 9.96 5.96 25.80
N VAL A 24 9.90 6.29 24.52
CA VAL A 24 10.81 5.85 23.48
C VAL A 24 11.32 7.03 22.67
N VAL A 25 12.46 6.86 21.99
CA VAL A 25 13.08 7.90 21.18
C VAL A 25 12.41 7.99 19.82
N SER A 26 12.08 9.20 19.37
CA SER A 26 11.33 9.47 18.13
C SER A 26 11.99 8.85 16.88
N SER A 27 13.31 8.97 16.73
CA SER A 27 14.04 8.37 15.62
C SER A 27 13.94 6.84 15.62
N GLY A 28 14.00 6.23 16.81
CA GLY A 28 13.80 4.79 17.00
C GLY A 28 12.39 4.34 16.65
N ASN A 29 11.36 5.16 16.96
CA ASN A 29 9.98 4.90 16.57
C ASN A 29 9.82 4.90 15.05
N SER A 30 10.38 5.91 14.38
CA SER A 30 10.32 6.00 12.91
C SER A 30 10.98 4.79 12.24
N ALA A 31 12.17 4.39 12.73
CA ALA A 31 12.87 3.21 12.21
C ALA A 31 12.06 1.92 12.43
N LEU A 32 11.48 1.75 13.62
CA LEU A 32 10.66 0.57 13.92
C LEU A 32 9.40 0.53 13.07
N ASN A 33 8.70 1.65 12.94
CA ASN A 33 7.48 1.71 12.11
C ASN A 33 7.77 1.35 10.65
N LYS A 34 8.80 1.93 10.05
CA LYS A 34 9.19 1.62 8.67
C LYS A 34 9.49 0.13 8.48
N GLU A 35 10.24 -0.46 9.40
CA GLU A 35 10.60 -1.87 9.33
C GLU A 35 9.41 -2.78 9.63
N LEU A 36 8.52 -2.39 10.56
CA LEU A 36 7.28 -3.13 10.86
C LEU A 36 6.37 -3.18 9.63
N TYR A 37 6.12 -2.05 8.97
CA TYR A 37 5.31 -2.03 7.76
C TYR A 37 5.94 -2.87 6.65
N ARG A 38 7.26 -2.83 6.47
CA ARG A 38 7.94 -3.67 5.51
C ARG A 38 7.71 -5.15 5.80
N ASN A 39 7.95 -5.60 7.03
CA ASN A 39 7.77 -7.01 7.42
C ASN A 39 6.29 -7.43 7.42
N LEU A 40 5.38 -6.52 7.76
CA LEU A 40 3.95 -6.80 7.78
C LEU A 40 3.39 -7.06 6.39
N PHE A 41 3.91 -6.36 5.36
CA PHE A 41 3.45 -6.47 3.97
C PHE A 41 4.33 -7.37 3.10
N GLU A 42 5.41 -7.91 3.62
CA GLU A 42 6.24 -8.90 2.95
C GLU A 42 5.61 -10.29 3.03
N ARG A 43 5.65 -11.04 1.93
CA ARG A 43 5.22 -12.44 1.92
C ARG A 43 6.39 -13.38 2.14
N GLU A 44 6.12 -14.51 2.76
CA GLU A 44 7.06 -15.62 2.85
C GLU A 44 7.28 -16.26 1.47
N SER A 45 8.33 -17.06 1.34
CA SER A 45 8.70 -17.74 0.08
C SER A 45 7.62 -18.66 -0.47
N ASP A 46 6.71 -19.14 0.39
CA ASP A 46 5.55 -19.94 0.03
C ASP A 46 4.32 -19.11 -0.41
N GLY A 47 4.45 -17.77 -0.40
CA GLY A 47 3.41 -16.82 -0.76
C GLY A 47 2.47 -16.43 0.39
N ARG A 48 2.59 -17.04 1.58
CA ARG A 48 1.72 -16.69 2.72
C ARG A 48 2.07 -15.34 3.33
N ALA A 49 1.07 -14.63 3.82
CA ALA A 49 1.25 -13.45 4.64
C ALA A 49 1.79 -13.82 6.03
N ARG A 50 2.66 -12.99 6.59
CA ARG A 50 3.11 -13.13 7.97
C ARG A 50 1.97 -12.86 8.95
N THR A 51 2.03 -13.53 10.10
CA THR A 51 1.21 -13.16 11.25
C THR A 51 1.73 -11.87 11.88
N LEU A 52 0.90 -11.22 12.69
CA LEU A 52 1.31 -10.01 13.42
C LEU A 52 2.51 -10.27 14.34
N GLY A 53 2.55 -11.44 14.96
CA GLY A 53 3.66 -11.87 15.82
C GLY A 53 4.95 -12.09 15.03
N GLU A 54 4.88 -12.77 13.88
CA GLU A 54 6.02 -12.98 12.98
C GLU A 54 6.57 -11.64 12.48
N ALA A 55 5.70 -10.74 12.03
CA ALA A 55 6.10 -9.41 11.57
C ALA A 55 6.80 -8.59 12.67
N MET A 56 6.28 -8.63 13.90
CA MET A 56 6.90 -7.96 15.05
C MET A 56 8.25 -8.59 15.43
N MET A 57 8.34 -9.89 15.42
CA MET A 57 9.56 -10.62 15.71
C MET A 57 10.67 -10.26 14.70
N GLU A 58 10.38 -10.36 13.40
CA GLU A 58 11.33 -10.02 12.35
C GLU A 58 11.76 -8.55 12.40
N THR A 59 10.82 -7.66 12.69
CA THR A 59 11.11 -6.23 12.89
C THR A 59 12.13 -6.02 14.01
N LYS A 60 11.92 -6.67 15.15
CA LYS A 60 12.86 -6.58 16.28
C LYS A 60 14.21 -7.22 15.98
N ARG A 61 14.26 -8.27 15.18
CA ARG A 61 15.52 -8.93 14.77
C ARG A 61 16.38 -8.04 13.89
N LYS A 62 15.76 -7.36 12.92
CA LYS A 62 16.47 -6.51 11.96
C LYS A 62 16.96 -5.18 12.56
N LEU A 63 16.36 -4.72 13.64
CA LEU A 63 16.75 -3.48 14.31
C LEU A 63 17.83 -3.69 15.37
N SER A 64 18.70 -2.68 15.53
CA SER A 64 19.68 -2.60 16.61
C SER A 64 19.18 -1.72 17.78
N GLY A 65 19.87 -1.77 18.89
CA GLY A 65 19.62 -0.94 20.06
C GLY A 65 18.50 -1.44 20.98
N ILE A 66 18.49 -0.90 22.20
CA ILE A 66 17.59 -1.31 23.27
C ILE A 66 16.15 -0.80 23.10
N ASN A 67 15.97 0.29 22.35
CA ASN A 67 14.67 0.95 22.18
C ASN A 67 13.59 0.00 21.64
N LYS A 68 13.97 -0.95 20.76
CA LYS A 68 13.07 -1.97 20.21
C LYS A 68 12.41 -2.88 21.24
N LEU A 69 13.05 -3.07 22.40
CA LEU A 69 12.53 -3.94 23.46
C LEU A 69 11.32 -3.35 24.16
N ASN A 70 11.15 -2.03 24.10
CA ASN A 70 10.02 -1.33 24.70
C ASN A 70 8.72 -1.46 23.89
N PHE A 71 8.81 -1.96 22.66
CA PHE A 71 7.61 -2.16 21.82
C PHE A 71 6.98 -3.52 22.07
N ILE A 72 5.67 -3.54 22.14
CA ILE A 72 4.86 -4.75 22.34
C ILE A 72 3.74 -4.81 21.32
N LEU A 73 3.27 -6.02 21.06
CA LEU A 73 2.01 -6.31 20.38
C LEU A 73 0.96 -6.64 21.43
N ILE A 74 -0.14 -5.90 21.41
CA ILE A 74 -1.36 -6.23 22.16
C ILE A 74 -2.38 -6.73 21.14
N GLY A 75 -2.88 -7.94 21.32
CA GLY A 75 -3.77 -8.63 20.40
C GLY A 75 -3.33 -10.07 20.16
N ASP A 76 -3.95 -10.74 19.22
CA ASP A 76 -3.59 -12.11 18.84
C ASP A 76 -2.36 -12.11 17.91
N PRO A 77 -1.22 -12.66 18.35
CA PRO A 77 -0.02 -12.74 17.52
C PRO A 77 -0.15 -13.71 16.34
N ALA A 78 -1.11 -14.63 16.37
CA ALA A 78 -1.38 -15.56 15.27
C ALA A 78 -2.26 -14.96 14.16
N LEU A 79 -2.86 -13.80 14.41
CA LEU A 79 -3.69 -13.12 13.43
C LEU A 79 -2.88 -12.73 12.19
N ARG A 80 -3.45 -12.94 11.01
CA ARG A 80 -2.98 -12.42 9.73
C ARG A 80 -3.90 -11.31 9.26
N ILE A 81 -3.32 -10.23 8.74
CA ILE A 81 -4.11 -9.21 8.06
C ILE A 81 -4.57 -9.81 6.72
N SER A 82 -5.82 -9.52 6.34
CA SER A 82 -6.31 -9.90 5.01
C SER A 82 -5.60 -9.09 3.93
N TYR A 83 -4.87 -9.77 3.05
CA TYR A 83 -4.22 -9.19 1.89
C TYR A 83 -4.93 -9.60 0.62
N PRO A 84 -4.84 -8.77 -0.44
CA PRO A 84 -5.22 -9.22 -1.76
C PRO A 84 -4.44 -10.49 -2.14
N GLU A 85 -5.17 -11.54 -2.49
CA GLU A 85 -4.58 -12.79 -2.97
C GLU A 85 -4.19 -12.71 -4.44
N TYR A 86 -4.71 -11.69 -5.13
CA TYR A 86 -4.51 -11.47 -6.54
C TYR A 86 -3.97 -10.08 -6.81
N LYS A 87 -3.16 -9.95 -7.87
CA LYS A 87 -2.61 -8.71 -8.37
C LYS A 87 -2.98 -8.56 -9.85
N ALA A 88 -3.67 -7.48 -10.21
CA ALA A 88 -3.87 -7.14 -11.61
C ALA A 88 -2.59 -6.48 -12.16
N GLN A 89 -2.14 -6.93 -13.31
CA GLN A 89 -0.99 -6.38 -14.01
C GLN A 89 -1.34 -6.12 -15.47
N VAL A 90 -1.09 -4.89 -15.93
CA VAL A 90 -1.20 -4.54 -17.35
C VAL A 90 0.04 -5.10 -18.06
N THR A 91 -0.18 -5.82 -19.17
CA THR A 91 0.88 -6.46 -19.95
C THR A 91 1.11 -5.79 -21.30
N ALA A 92 0.04 -5.23 -21.90
CA ALA A 92 0.15 -4.52 -23.17
C ALA A 92 -0.87 -3.40 -23.29
N VAL A 93 -0.58 -2.44 -24.16
CA VAL A 93 -1.49 -1.37 -24.58
C VAL A 93 -1.45 -1.29 -26.10
N ASN A 94 -2.63 -1.39 -26.75
CA ASN A 94 -2.75 -1.45 -28.22
C ASN A 94 -1.84 -2.53 -28.85
N GLY A 95 -1.71 -3.69 -28.18
CA GLY A 95 -0.85 -4.80 -28.63
C GLY A 95 0.65 -4.57 -28.42
N LYS A 96 1.08 -3.41 -27.90
CA LYS A 96 2.49 -3.13 -27.56
C LYS A 96 2.74 -3.46 -26.10
N ALA A 97 3.71 -4.32 -25.82
CA ALA A 97 4.08 -4.68 -24.45
C ALA A 97 4.49 -3.45 -23.61
N ILE A 98 4.20 -3.51 -22.31
CA ILE A 98 4.63 -2.46 -21.36
C ILE A 98 6.16 -2.41 -21.31
N SER A 99 6.71 -1.21 -21.40
CA SER A 99 8.13 -0.90 -21.28
C SER A 99 8.31 0.39 -20.47
N ASP A 100 9.55 0.79 -20.22
CA ASP A 100 9.85 2.06 -19.54
C ASP A 100 9.54 3.29 -20.41
N GLU A 101 9.28 3.11 -21.70
CA GLU A 101 8.88 4.19 -22.58
C GLU A 101 7.42 4.60 -22.35
N PRO A 102 7.13 5.90 -22.22
CA PRO A 102 5.77 6.37 -22.02
C PRO A 102 4.90 6.16 -23.25
N PHE A 103 3.67 5.72 -23.05
CA PHE A 103 2.65 5.73 -24.10
C PHE A 103 2.08 7.13 -24.26
N THR A 104 1.89 7.55 -25.51
CA THR A 104 1.23 8.82 -25.84
C THR A 104 -0.04 8.53 -26.63
N PHE A 105 -1.17 9.07 -26.16
CA PHE A 105 -2.47 8.88 -26.78
C PHE A 105 -3.03 10.21 -27.26
N LYS A 106 -3.82 10.16 -28.31
CA LYS A 106 -4.56 11.33 -28.83
C LYS A 106 -5.97 11.37 -28.23
N ALA A 107 -6.54 12.56 -28.17
CA ALA A 107 -7.95 12.70 -27.78
C ALA A 107 -8.84 11.88 -28.72
N LEU A 108 -9.84 11.20 -28.16
CA LEU A 108 -10.79 10.33 -28.88
C LEU A 108 -10.16 9.06 -29.52
N GLU A 109 -8.92 8.74 -29.23
CA GLU A 109 -8.30 7.49 -29.67
C GLU A 109 -8.90 6.31 -28.90
N LYS A 110 -9.20 5.22 -29.63
CA LYS A 110 -9.58 3.95 -28.98
C LYS A 110 -8.33 3.28 -28.47
N ILE A 111 -8.30 3.00 -27.16
CA ILE A 111 -7.19 2.34 -26.49
C ILE A 111 -7.68 0.97 -26.00
N THR A 112 -6.90 -0.06 -26.29
CA THR A 112 -7.09 -1.41 -25.72
C THR A 112 -5.98 -1.66 -24.71
N VAL A 113 -6.37 -2.02 -23.49
CA VAL A 113 -5.45 -2.35 -22.39
C VAL A 113 -5.60 -3.83 -22.10
N GLU A 114 -4.51 -4.58 -22.26
CA GLU A 114 -4.47 -6.02 -21.99
C GLU A 114 -3.72 -6.28 -20.70
N GLY A 115 -4.16 -7.30 -19.95
CA GLY A 115 -3.50 -7.62 -18.70
C GLY A 115 -3.86 -8.98 -18.12
N GLU A 116 -3.23 -9.28 -17.02
CA GLU A 116 -3.29 -10.56 -16.33
C GLU A 116 -3.55 -10.37 -14.84
N ILE A 117 -4.17 -11.37 -14.26
CA ILE A 117 -4.30 -11.51 -12.80
C ILE A 117 -3.25 -12.51 -12.33
N LEU A 118 -2.40 -12.07 -11.46
CA LEU A 118 -1.35 -12.89 -10.85
C LEU A 118 -1.78 -13.36 -9.46
N ASP A 119 -1.38 -14.57 -9.10
CA ASP A 119 -1.53 -15.12 -7.76
C ASP A 119 -0.44 -14.63 -6.79
N THR A 120 -0.44 -15.13 -5.57
CA THR A 120 0.55 -14.76 -4.53
C THR A 120 1.98 -15.19 -4.84
N LYS A 121 2.19 -16.05 -5.83
CA LYS A 121 3.52 -16.52 -6.30
C LYS A 121 3.92 -15.86 -7.61
N GLU A 122 3.20 -14.81 -8.01
CA GLU A 122 3.40 -14.09 -9.27
C GLU A 122 3.18 -14.96 -10.53
N GLY A 123 2.44 -16.06 -10.39
CA GLY A 123 1.98 -16.89 -11.48
C GLY A 123 0.62 -16.42 -12.01
N LEU A 124 0.34 -16.71 -13.29
CA LEU A 124 -0.98 -16.43 -13.87
C LEU A 124 -2.07 -17.24 -13.14
N ALA A 125 -3.06 -16.54 -12.59
CA ALA A 125 -4.22 -17.13 -11.91
C ALA A 125 -5.24 -17.66 -12.95
N ASN A 126 -4.95 -18.79 -13.59
CA ASN A 126 -5.75 -19.35 -14.68
C ASN A 126 -7.19 -19.72 -14.29
N ASP A 127 -7.43 -19.99 -13.02
CA ASP A 127 -8.74 -20.31 -12.45
C ASP A 127 -9.54 -19.08 -12.05
N PHE A 128 -8.93 -17.89 -12.07
CA PHE A 128 -9.59 -16.64 -11.70
C PHE A 128 -10.59 -16.20 -12.79
N THR A 129 -11.83 -16.02 -12.38
CA THR A 129 -12.87 -15.37 -13.17
C THR A 129 -13.58 -14.34 -12.28
N GLY A 130 -13.72 -13.11 -12.76
CA GLY A 130 -14.24 -12.03 -11.94
C GLY A 130 -14.48 -10.74 -12.72
N ILE A 131 -14.56 -9.64 -11.99
CA ILE A 131 -14.75 -8.30 -12.53
C ILE A 131 -13.53 -7.45 -12.15
N LEU A 132 -12.97 -6.78 -13.13
CA LEU A 132 -11.94 -5.77 -12.97
C LEU A 132 -12.59 -4.38 -12.96
N ASN A 133 -12.31 -3.58 -11.93
CA ASN A 133 -12.64 -2.17 -11.90
C ASN A 133 -11.41 -1.38 -12.35
N ALA A 134 -11.51 -0.70 -13.49
CA ALA A 134 -10.42 0.08 -14.06
C ALA A 134 -10.64 1.57 -13.84
N THR A 135 -9.61 2.27 -13.43
CA THR A 135 -9.55 3.73 -13.38
C THR A 135 -8.32 4.19 -14.15
N VAL A 136 -8.53 5.00 -15.18
CA VAL A 136 -7.43 5.61 -15.95
C VAL A 136 -7.31 7.06 -15.53
N LEU A 137 -6.13 7.42 -15.08
CA LEU A 137 -5.79 8.78 -14.66
C LEU A 137 -5.04 9.49 -15.77
N ASP A 138 -5.19 10.80 -15.83
CA ASP A 138 -4.39 11.67 -16.70
C ASP A 138 -2.93 11.76 -16.23
N SER A 139 -2.10 12.41 -17.00
CA SER A 139 -0.69 12.63 -16.65
C SER A 139 -0.54 13.36 -15.32
N LYS A 140 0.61 13.14 -14.67
CA LYS A 140 0.97 13.86 -13.43
C LYS A 140 0.99 15.37 -13.65
N ALA A 141 0.36 16.10 -12.75
CA ALA A 141 0.43 17.55 -12.68
C ALA A 141 1.20 17.99 -11.44
N SER A 142 1.93 19.10 -11.55
CA SER A 142 2.54 19.76 -10.40
C SER A 142 1.51 20.64 -9.72
N LEU A 143 1.23 20.35 -8.46
CA LEU A 143 0.28 21.06 -7.63
C LEU A 143 1.02 21.77 -6.49
N THR A 144 0.44 22.85 -5.99
CA THR A 144 1.00 23.58 -4.85
C THR A 144 -0.07 23.77 -3.79
N THR A 145 0.24 23.46 -2.55
CA THR A 145 -0.68 23.66 -1.42
C THR A 145 -1.01 25.14 -1.24
N LEU A 146 -2.19 25.43 -0.72
CA LEU A 146 -2.59 26.81 -0.38
C LEU A 146 -1.68 27.41 0.71
N GLY A 147 -1.11 26.53 1.57
CA GLY A 147 -0.27 26.94 2.71
C GLY A 147 -1.11 27.31 3.93
N ASN A 148 -0.99 26.52 5.00
CA ASN A 148 -1.67 26.78 6.28
C ASN A 148 -0.69 27.23 7.37
N ASN A 149 0.61 27.16 7.09
CA ASN A 149 1.66 27.51 8.02
C ASN A 149 2.40 28.76 7.55
N THR A 150 2.93 29.52 8.50
CA THR A 150 3.84 30.61 8.25
C THR A 150 5.24 30.25 8.75
N ASN A 151 6.27 30.73 8.08
CA ASN A 151 7.64 30.65 8.56
C ASN A 151 7.87 31.69 9.69
N GLU A 152 9.07 31.71 10.26
CA GLU A 152 9.46 32.65 11.33
C GLU A 152 9.38 34.14 10.91
N LYS A 153 9.35 34.41 9.60
CA LYS A 153 9.22 35.76 9.04
C LYS A 153 7.76 36.16 8.75
N GLY A 154 6.81 35.25 8.98
CA GLY A 154 5.40 35.47 8.71
C GLY A 154 4.97 35.16 7.28
N ASP A 155 5.87 34.66 6.41
CA ASP A 155 5.49 34.29 5.03
C ASP A 155 4.77 32.95 5.00
N THR A 156 3.77 32.85 4.14
CA THR A 156 3.05 31.59 3.93
C THR A 156 3.95 30.51 3.32
N VAL A 157 4.11 29.38 4.01
CA VAL A 157 4.85 28.23 3.51
C VAL A 157 3.95 27.38 2.63
N ARG A 158 4.31 27.27 1.36
CA ARG A 158 3.64 26.42 0.38
C ARG A 158 4.53 25.23 0.02
N PHE A 159 3.91 24.09 -0.21
CA PHE A 159 4.59 22.86 -0.61
C PHE A 159 4.14 22.46 -2.01
N SER A 160 5.09 22.18 -2.90
CA SER A 160 4.79 21.67 -4.23
C SER A 160 4.92 20.13 -4.24
N TYR A 161 3.96 19.47 -4.87
CA TYR A 161 3.90 18.02 -5.01
C TYR A 161 3.33 17.64 -6.37
N THR A 162 3.52 16.39 -6.76
CA THR A 162 2.95 15.85 -7.99
C THR A 162 1.84 14.88 -7.67
N ASP A 163 0.73 14.97 -8.41
CA ASP A 163 -0.42 14.10 -8.27
C ASP A 163 -1.10 13.88 -9.63
N TYR A 164 -2.10 12.99 -9.67
CA TYR A 164 -2.97 12.70 -10.80
C TYR A 164 -4.37 13.31 -10.54
N PRO A 165 -4.58 14.62 -10.78
CA PRO A 165 -5.81 15.29 -10.36
C PRO A 165 -7.02 14.93 -11.22
N ASN A 166 -6.80 14.40 -12.41
CA ASN A 166 -7.87 14.15 -13.38
C ASN A 166 -8.04 12.67 -13.65
N THR A 167 -9.29 12.22 -13.67
CA THR A 167 -9.67 10.88 -14.10
C THR A 167 -10.19 10.95 -15.54
N ILE A 168 -9.61 10.17 -16.44
CA ILE A 168 -10.01 10.08 -17.85
C ILE A 168 -11.13 9.08 -18.04
N TYR A 169 -11.05 7.93 -17.34
CA TYR A 169 -11.99 6.83 -17.51
C TYR A 169 -12.18 6.05 -16.20
N ILE A 170 -13.41 5.64 -15.97
CA ILE A 170 -13.77 4.67 -14.93
C ILE A 170 -14.70 3.66 -15.58
N GLY A 171 -14.40 2.37 -15.44
CA GLY A 171 -15.22 1.31 -16.00
C GLY A 171 -14.96 -0.04 -15.39
N GLN A 172 -15.70 -1.01 -15.88
CA GLN A 172 -15.57 -2.42 -15.46
C GLN A 172 -15.39 -3.28 -16.69
N ASP A 173 -14.60 -4.34 -16.53
CA ASP A 173 -14.45 -5.40 -17.50
C ASP A 173 -14.45 -6.75 -16.83
N SER A 174 -14.74 -7.79 -17.60
CA SER A 174 -14.74 -9.17 -17.13
C SER A 174 -13.35 -9.79 -17.27
N VAL A 175 -12.89 -10.43 -16.20
CA VAL A 175 -11.69 -11.26 -16.23
C VAL A 175 -12.10 -12.72 -16.47
N ARG A 176 -11.44 -13.38 -17.41
CA ARG A 176 -11.63 -14.81 -17.72
C ARG A 176 -10.29 -15.51 -17.76
N GLN A 177 -10.18 -16.62 -17.02
CA GLN A 177 -8.93 -17.40 -16.94
C GLN A 177 -7.72 -16.51 -16.62
N GLY A 178 -7.89 -15.58 -15.69
CA GLY A 178 -6.86 -14.65 -15.27
C GLY A 178 -6.49 -13.57 -16.28
N LYS A 179 -7.23 -13.36 -17.37
CA LYS A 179 -6.93 -12.35 -18.40
C LYS A 179 -8.07 -11.38 -18.62
N PHE A 180 -7.73 -10.14 -19.02
CA PHE A 180 -8.67 -9.06 -19.36
C PHE A 180 -8.15 -8.23 -20.54
N SER A 181 -9.07 -7.59 -21.29
CA SER A 181 -8.73 -6.64 -22.36
C SER A 181 -9.88 -5.69 -22.69
#